data_9a516be22da15c7053caea098a3c9c5d
#
_entry.id   9a516be22da15c7053caea098a3c9c5d
#
_cell.length_a   1.000
_cell.length_b   1.000
_cell.length_c   1.000
_cell.angle_alpha   90.00
_cell.angle_beta   90.00
_cell.angle_gamma   90.00
#
_symmetry.space_group_name_H-M   'P 1'
#
loop_
_entity.id
_entity.type
_entity.pdbx_description
1 polymer ?
#
loop_
_entity_poly.entity_id
_entity_poly.type
_entity_poly.pdbx_seq_one_letter_code
_entity_poly.pdbx_strand_id
1 'polypeptide(L)'
;ANPADEPKSIFISAVSTAPLGASHEFALQGREKEFQAGIDALSKLTKGQVHLSVQGIAGSFLNDINGVALHKVSGKHPAGNVGVQIANVDPVNAGEKVWCVHPQDVAAIGSLFLNGKYDPSRVIALTGSEVENPEYYSVIRGAMIEDLVVGKLKEGNVRLISGDPLTGSSVKRKGALGFYHDS
;
A
#
# COMPACT_ATOMS: atom_id res chain seq x y z
N ALA A 1 -12.85 -2.30 -8.05
CA ALA A 1 -13.39 -1.28 -8.95
C ALA A 1 -14.31 -1.95 -9.98
N ASN A 2 -15.41 -1.31 -10.34
CA ASN A 2 -16.26 -1.75 -11.43
C ASN A 2 -15.81 -1.01 -12.71
N PRO A 3 -15.50 -1.71 -13.81
CA PRO A 3 -15.05 -1.08 -15.05
C PRO A 3 -16.06 -0.08 -15.66
N ALA A 4 -17.34 -0.21 -15.31
CA ALA A 4 -18.39 0.72 -15.76
C ALA A 4 -18.48 2.01 -14.92
N ASP A 5 -17.76 2.10 -13.79
CA ASP A 5 -17.79 3.27 -12.94
C ASP A 5 -16.79 4.33 -13.45
N GLU A 6 -17.21 5.59 -13.45
CA GLU A 6 -16.32 6.74 -13.60
C GLU A 6 -16.03 7.32 -12.20
N PRO A 7 -14.86 7.10 -11.62
CA PRO A 7 -14.55 7.68 -10.32
C PRO A 7 -14.38 9.19 -10.42
N LYS A 8 -14.90 9.92 -9.43
CA LYS A 8 -14.69 11.37 -9.26
C LYS A 8 -13.21 11.70 -9.17
N SER A 9 -12.47 10.89 -8.42
CA SER A 9 -11.02 11.00 -8.20
C SER A 9 -10.44 9.65 -7.78
N ILE A 10 -9.12 9.55 -7.84
CA ILE A 10 -8.37 8.36 -7.41
C ILE A 10 -7.42 8.77 -6.30
N PHE A 11 -7.42 8.04 -5.18
CA PHE A 11 -6.58 8.28 -4.03
C PHE A 11 -5.52 7.20 -3.86
N ILE A 12 -4.29 7.63 -3.63
CA ILE A 12 -3.14 6.79 -3.34
C ILE A 12 -2.51 7.30 -2.04
N SER A 13 -2.56 6.49 -0.98
CA SER A 13 -1.92 6.85 0.29
C SER A 13 -0.61 6.11 0.45
N ALA A 14 0.51 6.84 0.33
CA ALA A 14 1.84 6.36 0.67
C ALA A 14 2.25 6.75 2.11
N VAL A 15 1.26 6.89 2.99
CA VAL A 15 1.43 7.26 4.40
C VAL A 15 1.04 6.08 5.28
N SER A 16 1.99 5.54 6.04
CA SER A 16 1.73 4.52 7.04
C SER A 16 1.78 5.14 8.43
N THR A 17 0.66 5.09 9.17
CA THR A 17 0.57 5.56 10.56
C THR A 17 0.11 4.46 11.52
N ALA A 18 -0.22 3.29 11.01
CA ALA A 18 -0.52 2.13 11.84
C ALA A 18 0.75 1.61 12.51
N PRO A 19 0.67 1.17 13.77
CA PRO A 19 1.81 0.54 14.45
C PRO A 19 2.28 -0.68 13.67
N LEU A 20 3.61 -0.85 13.54
CA LEU A 20 4.25 -1.98 12.86
C LEU A 20 3.92 -2.11 11.37
N GLY A 21 3.27 -1.12 10.77
CA GLY A 21 2.99 -1.10 9.34
C GLY A 21 4.24 -0.93 8.49
N ALA A 22 4.23 -1.48 7.28
CA ALA A 22 5.33 -1.35 6.33
C ALA A 22 5.53 0.10 5.88
N SER A 23 6.77 0.48 5.60
CA SER A 23 7.09 1.74 4.95
C SER A 23 6.84 1.63 3.44
N HIS A 24 5.89 2.38 2.93
CA HIS A 24 5.64 2.45 1.48
C HIS A 24 6.83 3.01 0.70
N GLU A 25 7.56 3.95 1.30
CA GLU A 25 8.79 4.51 0.77
C GLU A 25 9.83 3.42 0.51
N PHE A 26 10.09 2.59 1.52
CA PHE A 26 11.03 1.48 1.40
C PHE A 26 10.54 0.44 0.38
N ALA A 27 9.26 0.10 0.43
CA ALA A 27 8.67 -0.92 -0.44
C ALA A 27 8.68 -0.54 -1.93
N LEU A 28 8.82 0.75 -2.25
CA LEU A 28 8.81 1.29 -3.62
C LEU A 28 10.22 1.64 -4.14
N GLN A 29 11.27 1.45 -3.34
CA GLN A 29 12.63 1.73 -3.78
C GLN A 29 12.98 0.95 -5.06
N GLY A 30 13.55 1.66 -6.05
CA GLY A 30 13.91 1.08 -7.35
C GLY A 30 12.74 0.87 -8.30
N ARG A 31 11.53 1.33 -7.94
CA ARG A 31 10.31 1.20 -8.75
C ARG A 31 9.72 2.55 -9.19
N GLU A 32 10.55 3.58 -9.24
CA GLU A 32 10.14 4.97 -9.54
C GLU A 32 9.48 5.07 -10.93
N LYS A 33 10.08 4.40 -11.92
CA LYS A 33 9.57 4.41 -13.31
C LYS A 33 8.22 3.69 -13.42
N GLU A 34 8.10 2.54 -12.78
CA GLU A 34 6.85 1.79 -12.74
C GLU A 34 5.78 2.57 -11.98
N PHE A 35 6.14 3.24 -10.89
CA PHE A 35 5.18 4.03 -10.13
C PHE A 35 4.65 5.19 -10.97
N GLN A 36 5.53 5.95 -11.65
CA GLN A 36 5.11 7.04 -12.55
C GLN A 36 4.23 6.52 -13.69
N ALA A 37 4.61 5.43 -14.35
CA ALA A 37 3.79 4.84 -15.43
C ALA A 37 2.41 4.37 -14.92
N GLY A 38 2.35 3.87 -13.68
CA GLY A 38 1.09 3.53 -13.02
C GLY A 38 0.19 4.74 -12.77
N ILE A 39 0.76 5.87 -12.34
CA ILE A 39 0.07 7.15 -12.21
C ILE A 39 -0.49 7.60 -13.57
N ASP A 40 0.33 7.55 -14.62
CA ASP A 40 -0.06 7.95 -15.96
C ASP A 40 -1.23 7.10 -16.49
N ALA A 41 -1.22 5.80 -16.22
CA ALA A 41 -2.32 4.90 -16.55
C ALA A 41 -3.59 5.22 -15.75
N LEU A 42 -3.47 5.41 -14.43
CA LEU A 42 -4.60 5.71 -13.54
C LEU A 42 -5.25 7.07 -13.88
N SER A 43 -4.47 8.05 -14.30
CA SER A 43 -4.98 9.37 -14.71
C SER A 43 -5.95 9.31 -15.88
N LYS A 44 -5.92 8.24 -16.69
CA LYS A 44 -6.86 8.03 -17.80
C LYS A 44 -8.21 7.44 -17.36
N LEU A 45 -8.31 6.96 -16.11
CA LEU A 45 -9.49 6.30 -15.59
C LEU A 45 -10.42 7.24 -14.79
N THR A 46 -10.04 8.50 -14.64
CA THR A 46 -10.87 9.53 -14.00
C THR A 46 -10.84 10.82 -14.79
N LYS A 47 -11.95 11.57 -14.75
CA LYS A 47 -12.01 12.96 -15.25
C LYS A 47 -11.52 13.96 -14.19
N GLY A 48 -11.40 13.52 -12.95
CA GLY A 48 -10.88 14.33 -11.84
C GLY A 48 -9.37 14.17 -11.66
N GLN A 49 -8.94 14.29 -10.41
CA GLN A 49 -7.52 14.22 -10.07
C GLN A 49 -7.12 12.88 -9.49
N VAL A 50 -5.84 12.52 -9.67
CA VAL A 50 -5.16 11.49 -8.90
C VAL A 50 -4.49 12.18 -7.72
N HIS A 51 -4.93 11.87 -6.51
CA HIS A 51 -4.38 12.39 -5.26
C HIS A 51 -3.34 11.42 -4.71
N LEU A 52 -2.13 11.94 -4.47
CA LEU A 52 -1.05 11.18 -3.84
C LEU A 52 -0.73 11.81 -2.48
N SER A 53 -0.96 11.05 -1.41
CA SER A 53 -0.59 11.44 -0.05
C SER A 53 0.76 10.83 0.33
N VAL A 54 1.67 11.67 0.85
CA VAL A 54 3.03 11.31 1.25
C VAL A 54 3.38 11.86 2.63
N GLN A 55 4.34 11.26 3.30
CA GLN A 55 4.86 11.79 4.58
C GLN A 55 5.78 13.00 4.40
N GLY A 56 6.17 13.32 3.16
CA GLY A 56 7.03 14.45 2.87
C GLY A 56 8.48 14.26 3.32
N ILE A 57 8.97 13.03 3.27
CA ILE A 57 10.35 12.67 3.60
C ILE A 57 11.28 13.35 2.58
N ALA A 58 12.29 14.06 3.07
CA ALA A 58 13.25 14.73 2.21
C ALA A 58 14.02 13.73 1.33
N GLY A 59 14.14 14.02 0.03
CA GLY A 59 14.83 13.15 -0.94
C GLY A 59 14.00 11.96 -1.41
N SER A 60 12.72 11.83 -0.99
CA SER A 60 11.82 10.83 -1.51
C SER A 60 11.41 11.14 -2.95
N PHE A 61 11.51 10.15 -3.83
CA PHE A 61 11.02 10.28 -5.21
C PHE A 61 9.49 10.51 -5.27
N LEU A 62 8.75 10.12 -4.25
CA LEU A 62 7.31 10.33 -4.17
C LEU A 62 6.92 11.81 -4.15
N ASN A 63 7.86 12.70 -3.75
CA ASN A 63 7.63 14.14 -3.80
C ASN A 63 7.70 14.71 -5.23
N ASP A 64 8.31 13.99 -6.16
CA ASP A 64 8.62 14.45 -7.52
C ASP A 64 7.74 13.76 -8.59
N ILE A 65 6.71 13.04 -8.17
CA ILE A 65 5.77 12.37 -9.08
C ILE A 65 4.92 13.40 -9.83
N ASN A 66 4.89 13.27 -11.15
CA ASN A 66 4.11 14.14 -12.02
C ASN A 66 2.67 13.66 -12.19
N GLY A 67 1.77 14.58 -12.54
CA GLY A 67 0.38 14.25 -12.88
C GLY A 67 -0.50 13.94 -11.68
N VAL A 68 -0.08 14.30 -10.47
CA VAL A 68 -0.84 14.10 -9.22
C VAL A 68 -1.06 15.41 -8.47
N ALA A 69 -2.14 15.47 -7.69
CA ALA A 69 -2.29 16.43 -6.61
C ALA A 69 -1.57 15.85 -5.38
N LEU A 70 -0.39 16.38 -5.07
CA LEU A 70 0.45 15.92 -3.97
C LEU A 70 -0.01 16.52 -2.65
N HIS A 71 -0.21 15.66 -1.63
CA HIS A 71 -0.62 16.05 -0.28
C HIS A 71 0.41 15.56 0.74
N LYS A 72 0.99 16.49 1.50
CA LYS A 72 1.84 16.13 2.65
C LYS A 72 0.98 15.88 3.87
N VAL A 73 1.03 14.66 4.38
CA VAL A 73 0.24 14.21 5.53
C VAL A 73 1.17 13.92 6.68
N SER A 74 0.84 14.45 7.84
CA SER A 74 1.55 14.20 9.10
C SER A 74 0.54 14.01 10.22
N GLY A 75 0.94 13.31 11.27
CA GLY A 75 0.11 13.13 12.46
C GLY A 75 0.10 11.67 12.92
N LYS A 76 -0.57 11.49 14.05
CA LYS A 76 -0.80 10.16 14.64
C LYS A 76 -1.86 9.40 13.82
N HIS A 77 -1.88 8.07 13.98
CA HIS A 77 -3.01 7.29 13.48
C HIS A 77 -4.35 7.90 13.97
N PRO A 78 -5.37 8.07 13.10
CA PRO A 78 -5.54 7.46 11.79
C PRO A 78 -5.18 8.36 10.57
N ALA A 79 -4.27 9.33 10.69
CA ALA A 79 -3.93 10.24 9.59
C ALA A 79 -3.52 9.51 8.28
N GLY A 80 -2.91 8.32 8.39
CA GLY A 80 -2.55 7.47 7.25
C GLY A 80 -3.72 6.76 6.58
N ASN A 81 -4.90 6.72 7.22
CA ASN A 81 -6.05 6.04 6.62
C ASN A 81 -6.59 6.86 5.44
N VAL A 82 -6.70 6.21 4.29
CA VAL A 82 -7.13 6.87 3.06
C VAL A 82 -8.51 7.53 3.19
N GLY A 83 -9.43 6.95 3.95
CA GLY A 83 -10.74 7.54 4.20
C GLY A 83 -10.67 8.88 4.94
N VAL A 84 -9.71 9.04 5.87
CA VAL A 84 -9.46 10.32 6.55
C VAL A 84 -8.91 11.35 5.56
N GLN A 85 -8.02 10.93 4.68
CA GLN A 85 -7.45 11.79 3.64
C GLN A 85 -8.52 12.24 2.64
N ILE A 86 -9.38 11.32 2.19
CA ILE A 86 -10.52 11.64 1.31
C ILE A 86 -11.42 12.69 1.96
N ALA A 87 -11.80 12.49 3.22
CA ALA A 87 -12.68 13.41 3.94
C ALA A 87 -12.12 14.84 4.04
N ASN A 88 -10.79 14.98 4.08
CA ASN A 88 -10.12 16.28 4.21
C ASN A 88 -9.74 16.93 2.88
N VAL A 89 -9.54 16.14 1.82
CA VAL A 89 -9.01 16.63 0.53
C VAL A 89 -10.11 16.82 -0.51
N ASP A 90 -10.91 15.78 -0.74
CA ASP A 90 -12.00 15.77 -1.71
C ASP A 90 -13.12 14.85 -1.21
N PRO A 91 -13.98 15.36 -0.29
CA PRO A 91 -15.05 14.58 0.33
C PRO A 91 -16.01 13.98 -0.68
N VAL A 92 -16.44 12.75 -0.43
CA VAL A 92 -17.39 12.02 -1.26
C VAL A 92 -18.81 12.35 -0.84
N ASN A 93 -19.62 12.82 -1.78
CA ASN A 93 -21.05 13.08 -1.58
C ASN A 93 -21.90 11.89 -2.02
N ALA A 94 -23.20 11.95 -1.70
CA ALA A 94 -24.15 10.93 -2.13
C ALA A 94 -24.14 10.72 -3.65
N GLY A 95 -23.98 9.48 -4.10
CA GLY A 95 -23.89 9.12 -5.51
C GLY A 95 -22.50 9.23 -6.15
N GLU A 96 -21.55 9.90 -5.52
CA GLU A 96 -20.17 9.96 -6.01
C GLU A 96 -19.40 8.69 -5.65
N LYS A 97 -18.38 8.38 -6.44
CA LYS A 97 -17.47 7.27 -6.23
C LYS A 97 -16.02 7.76 -6.32
N VAL A 98 -15.17 7.29 -5.44
CA VAL A 98 -13.72 7.44 -5.52
C VAL A 98 -13.07 6.07 -5.53
N TRP A 99 -11.92 5.95 -6.17
CA TRP A 99 -11.12 4.74 -6.10
C TRP A 99 -9.92 4.96 -5.21
N CYS A 100 -9.58 3.90 -4.45
CA CYS A 100 -8.36 3.86 -3.66
C CYS A 100 -7.44 2.80 -4.24
N VAL A 101 -6.18 3.16 -4.50
CA VAL A 101 -5.18 2.25 -5.04
C VAL A 101 -3.99 2.22 -4.08
N HIS A 102 -3.57 1.02 -3.71
CA HIS A 102 -2.40 0.84 -2.85
C HIS A 102 -1.11 1.21 -3.60
N PRO A 103 -0.11 1.87 -2.96
CA PRO A 103 1.11 2.33 -3.63
C PRO A 103 1.85 1.25 -4.42
N GLN A 104 2.01 0.05 -3.84
CA GLN A 104 2.65 -1.06 -4.56
C GLN A 104 1.81 -1.57 -5.73
N ASP A 105 0.48 -1.38 -5.71
CA ASP A 105 -0.39 -1.73 -6.83
C ASP A 105 -0.25 -0.74 -7.98
N VAL A 106 0.00 0.55 -7.67
CA VAL A 106 0.34 1.54 -8.70
C VAL A 106 1.59 1.12 -9.46
N ALA A 107 2.66 0.71 -8.75
CA ALA A 107 3.88 0.22 -9.37
C ALA A 107 3.65 -1.07 -10.18
N ALA A 108 2.79 -1.99 -9.71
CA ALA A 108 2.44 -3.20 -10.45
C ALA A 108 1.66 -2.90 -11.74
N ILE A 109 0.74 -1.92 -11.70
CA ILE A 109 0.03 -1.42 -12.88
C ILE A 109 1.03 -0.83 -13.88
N GLY A 110 1.95 0.03 -13.42
CA GLY A 110 2.96 0.61 -14.29
C GLY A 110 3.89 -0.44 -14.89
N SER A 111 4.31 -1.43 -14.13
CA SER A 111 5.11 -2.55 -14.63
C SER A 111 4.39 -3.31 -15.75
N LEU A 112 3.07 -3.52 -15.62
CA LEU A 112 2.26 -4.15 -16.67
C LEU A 112 2.31 -3.34 -17.97
N PHE A 113 2.17 -2.02 -17.90
CA PHE A 113 2.21 -1.16 -19.09
C PHE A 113 3.59 -1.02 -19.71
N LEU A 114 4.65 -1.01 -18.88
CA LEU A 114 6.03 -0.91 -19.36
C LEU A 114 6.55 -2.23 -19.94
N ASN A 115 6.22 -3.36 -19.31
CA ASN A 115 6.86 -4.65 -19.59
C ASN A 115 5.92 -5.68 -20.25
N GLY A 116 4.61 -5.36 -20.35
CA GLY A 116 3.60 -6.28 -20.88
C GLY A 116 3.33 -7.51 -19.99
N LYS A 117 3.84 -7.52 -18.76
CA LYS A 117 3.70 -8.64 -17.81
C LYS A 117 3.24 -8.16 -16.46
N TYR A 118 2.27 -8.88 -15.88
CA TYR A 118 1.85 -8.63 -14.51
C TYR A 118 2.95 -9.12 -13.54
N ASP A 119 3.34 -8.22 -12.64
CA ASP A 119 4.28 -8.52 -11.55
C ASP A 119 3.48 -8.74 -10.24
N PRO A 120 3.36 -9.97 -9.75
CA PRO A 120 2.65 -10.28 -8.51
C PRO A 120 3.49 -10.03 -7.26
N SER A 121 4.73 -9.57 -7.40
CA SER A 121 5.62 -9.34 -6.27
C SER A 121 5.09 -8.25 -5.35
N ARG A 122 5.35 -8.41 -4.06
CA ARG A 122 5.02 -7.44 -3.03
C ARG A 122 6.10 -7.44 -1.96
N VAL A 123 6.49 -6.26 -1.53
CA VAL A 123 7.35 -6.09 -0.37
C VAL A 123 6.47 -6.02 0.87
N ILE A 124 6.77 -6.86 1.85
CA ILE A 124 6.07 -6.92 3.13
C ILE A 124 7.06 -6.72 4.27
N ALA A 125 6.58 -6.25 5.42
CA ALA A 125 7.34 -6.18 6.66
C ALA A 125 6.90 -7.33 7.60
N LEU A 126 7.82 -8.18 8.00
CA LEU A 126 7.62 -9.11 9.11
C LEU A 126 8.08 -8.43 10.39
N THR A 127 7.13 -8.07 11.25
CA THR A 127 7.35 -7.25 12.45
C THR A 127 6.58 -7.81 13.64
N GLY A 128 6.90 -7.33 14.81
CA GLY A 128 6.21 -7.70 16.06
C GLY A 128 7.20 -8.09 17.16
N SER A 129 6.73 -8.08 18.40
CA SER A 129 7.54 -8.40 19.60
C SER A 129 8.10 -9.81 19.60
N GLU A 130 7.40 -10.73 18.91
CA GLU A 130 7.76 -12.14 18.86
C GLU A 130 8.57 -12.52 17.61
N VAL A 131 8.89 -11.55 16.75
CA VAL A 131 9.83 -11.73 15.64
C VAL A 131 11.24 -11.54 16.15
N GLU A 132 12.14 -12.50 15.87
CA GLU A 132 13.54 -12.41 16.31
C GLU A 132 14.26 -11.25 15.65
N ASN A 133 14.16 -11.16 14.33
CA ASN A 133 14.78 -10.10 13.52
C ASN A 133 13.72 -9.53 12.57
N PRO A 134 13.14 -8.36 12.90
CA PRO A 134 12.20 -7.68 12.01
C PRO A 134 12.88 -7.27 10.69
N GLU A 135 12.29 -7.67 9.56
CA GLU A 135 12.86 -7.46 8.23
C GLU A 135 11.77 -7.30 7.16
N TYR A 136 12.17 -6.75 6.01
CA TYR A 136 11.35 -6.72 4.80
C TYR A 136 11.63 -7.93 3.91
N TYR A 137 10.58 -8.48 3.32
CA TYR A 137 10.65 -9.62 2.41
C TYR A 137 9.94 -9.28 1.10
N SER A 138 10.56 -9.68 -0.01
CA SER A 138 9.88 -9.70 -1.30
C SER A 138 9.19 -11.05 -1.48
N VAL A 139 7.87 -11.03 -1.64
CA VAL A 139 7.02 -12.21 -1.72
C VAL A 139 6.05 -12.11 -2.90
N ILE A 140 5.43 -13.21 -3.27
CA ILE A 140 4.28 -13.21 -4.16
C ILE A 140 3.01 -12.94 -3.34
N ARG A 141 2.08 -12.17 -3.87
CA ARG A 141 0.78 -11.90 -3.23
C ARG A 141 0.10 -13.18 -2.81
N GLY A 142 -0.40 -13.22 -1.59
CA GLY A 142 -1.00 -14.41 -1.02
C GLY A 142 0.00 -15.49 -0.60
N ALA A 143 1.28 -15.13 -0.38
CA ALA A 143 2.30 -16.05 0.13
C ALA A 143 1.84 -16.77 1.39
N MET A 144 2.27 -18.01 1.56
CA MET A 144 1.94 -18.81 2.74
C MET A 144 2.64 -18.22 3.98
N ILE A 145 1.89 -18.05 5.04
CA ILE A 145 2.41 -17.53 6.31
C ILE A 145 3.52 -18.43 6.87
N GLU A 146 3.38 -19.74 6.74
CA GLU A 146 4.36 -20.69 7.23
C GLU A 146 5.76 -20.46 6.65
N ASP A 147 5.85 -20.21 5.35
CA ASP A 147 7.11 -19.93 4.65
C ASP A 147 7.75 -18.61 5.13
N LEU A 148 6.91 -17.65 5.51
CA LEU A 148 7.37 -16.35 5.99
C LEU A 148 7.92 -16.40 7.41
N VAL A 149 7.37 -17.24 8.28
CA VAL A 149 7.64 -17.21 9.72
C VAL A 149 8.53 -18.36 10.23
N VAL A 150 8.79 -19.36 9.41
CA VAL A 150 9.63 -20.53 9.81
C VAL A 150 11.01 -20.06 10.26
N GLY A 151 11.40 -20.44 11.49
CA GLY A 151 12.70 -20.11 12.08
C GLY A 151 12.92 -18.63 12.40
N LYS A 152 11.86 -17.82 12.40
CA LYS A 152 11.95 -16.37 12.61
C LYS A 152 11.19 -15.87 13.84
N LEU A 153 10.48 -16.74 14.51
CA LEU A 153 9.68 -16.41 15.69
C LEU A 153 10.33 -16.97 16.95
N LYS A 154 10.23 -16.21 18.03
CA LYS A 154 10.59 -16.66 19.37
C LYS A 154 9.74 -17.86 19.80
N GLU A 155 10.26 -18.64 20.73
CA GLU A 155 9.50 -19.72 21.32
C GLU A 155 8.31 -19.20 22.14
N GLY A 156 7.18 -19.87 22.03
CA GLY A 156 5.98 -19.52 22.81
C GLY A 156 4.67 -19.57 22.00
N ASN A 157 3.63 -19.08 22.62
CA ASN A 157 2.31 -18.96 21.99
C ASN A 157 2.21 -17.61 21.26
N VAL A 158 2.36 -17.63 19.96
CA VAL A 158 2.39 -16.45 19.10
C VAL A 158 1.09 -16.29 18.32
N ARG A 159 0.51 -15.11 18.36
CA ARG A 159 -0.60 -14.72 17.48
C ARG A 159 -0.04 -14.11 16.20
N LEU A 160 -0.39 -14.71 15.07
CA LEU A 160 -0.06 -14.20 13.74
C LEU A 160 -1.18 -13.29 13.23
N ILE A 161 -0.82 -12.14 12.71
CA ILE A 161 -1.73 -11.15 12.15
C ILE A 161 -1.25 -10.82 10.73
N SER A 162 -2.13 -10.91 9.77
CA SER A 162 -1.91 -10.39 8.42
C SER A 162 -2.48 -8.97 8.36
N GLY A 163 -1.65 -7.99 8.05
CA GLY A 163 -1.93 -6.56 8.21
C GLY A 163 -1.44 -6.01 9.54
N ASP A 164 -1.79 -4.78 9.85
CA ASP A 164 -1.38 -4.11 11.07
C ASP A 164 -2.16 -4.61 12.32
N PRO A 165 -1.66 -4.36 13.54
CA PRO A 165 -2.30 -4.83 14.76
C PRO A 165 -3.70 -4.26 15.05
N LEU A 166 -4.08 -3.15 14.39
CA LEU A 166 -5.35 -2.45 14.63
C LEU A 166 -6.46 -2.98 13.73
N THR A 167 -6.15 -3.23 12.45
CA THR A 167 -7.14 -3.57 11.42
C THR A 167 -6.90 -4.92 10.75
N GLY A 168 -5.74 -5.53 10.99
CA GLY A 168 -5.36 -6.81 10.40
C GLY A 168 -6.18 -7.99 10.91
N SER A 169 -6.09 -9.08 10.21
CA SER A 169 -6.81 -10.31 10.50
C SER A 169 -5.89 -11.36 11.15
N SER A 170 -6.37 -12.02 12.19
CA SER A 170 -5.66 -13.17 12.77
C SER A 170 -5.61 -14.32 11.76
N VAL A 171 -4.42 -14.85 11.53
CA VAL A 171 -4.18 -15.94 10.58
C VAL A 171 -3.54 -17.13 11.25
N LYS A 172 -3.76 -18.32 10.68
CA LYS A 172 -3.07 -19.54 11.09
C LYS A 172 -1.75 -19.69 10.34
N ARG A 173 -0.79 -20.45 10.87
CA ARG A 173 0.48 -20.75 10.17
C ARG A 173 0.28 -21.27 8.75
N LYS A 174 -0.68 -22.17 8.55
CA LYS A 174 -1.07 -22.73 7.23
C LYS A 174 -2.02 -21.83 6.44
N GLY A 175 -2.20 -20.58 6.86
CA GLY A 175 -2.96 -19.57 6.11
C GLY A 175 -2.10 -18.83 5.11
N ALA A 176 -2.74 -17.97 4.33
CA ALA A 176 -2.07 -17.09 3.39
C ALA A 176 -2.09 -15.64 3.87
N LEU A 177 -1.09 -14.88 3.47
CA LEU A 177 -1.07 -13.43 3.63
C LEU A 177 -2.24 -12.81 2.88
N GLY A 178 -2.94 -11.87 3.49
CA GLY A 178 -4.03 -11.14 2.83
C GLY A 178 -3.55 -10.44 1.57
N PHE A 179 -4.35 -10.50 0.52
CA PHE A 179 -3.97 -10.05 -0.83
C PHE A 179 -3.50 -8.58 -0.87
N TYR A 180 -4.08 -7.73 -0.03
CA TYR A 180 -3.76 -6.29 0.04
C TYR A 180 -2.85 -5.93 1.23
N HIS A 181 -2.48 -6.90 2.06
CA HIS A 181 -1.65 -6.65 3.23
C HIS A 181 -0.17 -6.59 2.86
N ASP A 182 0.58 -5.78 3.59
CA ASP A 182 2.02 -5.57 3.45
C ASP A 182 2.77 -5.66 4.80
N SER A 183 2.08 -6.17 5.83
CA SER A 183 2.65 -6.51 7.13
C SER A 183 1.90 -7.68 7.78
#